data_c907406fe03975b3e069b9cc11584ba5
#
_entry.id   c907406fe03975b3e069b9cc11584ba5
#
_cell.length_a   1.000
_cell.length_b   1.000
_cell.length_c   1.000
_cell.angle_alpha   90.00
_cell.angle_beta   90.00
_cell.angle_gamma   90.00
#
_symmetry.space_group_name_H-M   'P 1'
#
loop_
_entity.id
_entity.type
_entity.pdbx_description
1 polymer ?
#
loop_
_entity_poly.entity_id
_entity_poly.type
_entity_poly.pdbx_seq_one_letter_code
_entity_poly.pdbx_strand_id
1 'polypeptide(L)'
;MTLAAAVHFADRLAGTVSTVGISHFVTFLENTEAYRRDHRRNEYGDERDPAMRAFLESISPLNHVDRMTKPMLVIQGKRDPRVPWTESEQMVAALKAKGRQVGYLLAEDEGHGFKKKGNADFAFLATVGFVRRHLLAPPP
;
A
#
# COMPACT_ATOMS: atom_id res chain seq x y z
N MET A 1 -2.27 0.00 -8.04
CA MET A 1 -1.82 -1.12 -8.90
C MET A 1 -1.11 -2.23 -8.11
N THR A 2 0.01 -1.97 -7.39
CA THR A 2 0.82 -3.01 -6.72
C THR A 2 0.01 -3.92 -5.78
N LEU A 3 -0.82 -3.34 -4.91
CA LEU A 3 -1.64 -4.12 -3.97
C LEU A 3 -2.68 -4.99 -4.71
N ALA A 4 -3.31 -4.47 -5.76
CA ALA A 4 -4.21 -5.26 -6.60
C ALA A 4 -3.47 -6.41 -7.30
N ALA A 5 -2.25 -6.16 -7.81
CA ALA A 5 -1.42 -7.21 -8.38
C ALA A 5 -1.08 -8.29 -7.34
N ALA A 6 -0.78 -7.91 -6.10
CA ALA A 6 -0.52 -8.86 -5.02
C ALA A 6 -1.73 -9.73 -4.68
N VAL A 7 -2.96 -9.23 -4.88
CA VAL A 7 -4.20 -10.00 -4.71
C VAL A 7 -4.44 -10.95 -5.89
N HIS A 8 -4.31 -10.44 -7.13
CA HIS A 8 -4.78 -11.17 -8.32
C HIS A 8 -3.73 -12.04 -8.98
N PHE A 9 -2.44 -11.74 -8.75
CA PHE A 9 -1.32 -12.42 -9.42
C PHE A 9 -0.26 -12.93 -8.43
N ALA A 10 -0.65 -13.23 -7.18
CA ALA A 10 0.28 -13.68 -6.14
C ALA A 10 1.20 -14.82 -6.62
N ASP A 11 0.66 -15.81 -7.34
CA ASP A 11 1.42 -16.96 -7.81
C ASP A 11 2.50 -16.62 -8.86
N ARG A 12 2.38 -15.47 -9.50
CA ARG A 12 3.33 -14.97 -10.50
C ARG A 12 4.38 -14.02 -9.94
N LEU A 13 4.31 -13.71 -8.65
CA LEU A 13 5.18 -12.75 -7.99
C LEU A 13 6.09 -13.45 -6.97
N ALA A 14 7.34 -13.03 -6.89
CA ALA A 14 8.25 -13.44 -5.83
C ALA A 14 8.12 -12.56 -4.58
N GLY A 15 7.67 -11.33 -4.75
CA GLY A 15 7.41 -10.34 -3.71
C GLY A 15 6.87 -9.05 -4.30
N THR A 16 6.47 -8.11 -3.46
CA THR A 16 5.93 -6.81 -3.88
C THR A 16 6.52 -5.65 -3.08
N VAL A 17 6.75 -4.53 -3.74
CA VAL A 17 7.12 -3.26 -3.10
C VAL A 17 6.00 -2.26 -3.36
N SER A 18 5.28 -1.86 -2.31
CA SER A 18 4.19 -0.90 -2.39
C SER A 18 4.61 0.43 -1.78
N THR A 19 4.69 1.45 -2.60
CA THR A 19 4.98 2.82 -2.16
C THR A 19 3.71 3.66 -2.27
N VAL A 20 3.29 4.27 -1.16
CA VAL A 20 2.11 5.14 -1.03
C VAL A 20 0.82 4.51 -1.59
N GLY A 21 0.63 3.22 -1.31
CA GLY A 21 -0.49 2.44 -1.83
C GLY A 21 -1.80 2.67 -1.09
N ILE A 22 -2.90 2.72 -1.84
CA ILE A 22 -4.27 2.70 -1.29
C ILE A 22 -4.61 1.24 -0.98
N SER A 23 -4.86 0.93 0.28
CA SER A 23 -5.23 -0.43 0.72
C SER A 23 -6.73 -0.66 0.70
N HIS A 24 -7.51 0.39 0.98
CA HIS A 24 -8.96 0.32 1.05
C HIS A 24 -9.59 1.61 0.50
N PHE A 25 -10.35 1.50 -0.57
CA PHE A 25 -10.84 2.69 -1.28
C PHE A 25 -11.80 3.54 -0.44
N VAL A 26 -12.64 2.94 0.37
CA VAL A 26 -13.58 3.68 1.22
C VAL A 26 -12.82 4.47 2.29
N THR A 27 -11.93 3.82 3.06
CA THR A 27 -11.15 4.52 4.10
C THR A 27 -10.25 5.60 3.50
N PHE A 28 -9.71 5.37 2.31
CA PHE A 28 -8.95 6.37 1.58
C PHE A 28 -9.79 7.60 1.24
N LEU A 29 -10.99 7.42 0.68
CA LEU A 29 -11.88 8.53 0.30
C LEU A 29 -12.39 9.30 1.53
N GLU A 30 -12.66 8.62 2.63
CA GLU A 30 -13.10 9.23 3.88
C GLU A 30 -11.98 10.02 4.58
N ASN A 31 -10.72 9.60 4.45
CA ASN A 31 -9.58 10.14 5.23
C ASN A 31 -8.56 10.95 4.41
N THR A 32 -8.66 10.98 3.07
CA THR A 32 -7.81 11.88 2.28
C THR A 32 -8.14 13.34 2.61
N GLU A 33 -7.18 14.23 2.39
CA GLU A 33 -7.33 15.66 2.69
C GLU A 33 -8.61 16.25 2.08
N ALA A 34 -9.34 17.06 2.85
CA ALA A 34 -10.68 17.55 2.50
C ALA A 34 -10.74 18.21 1.12
N TYR A 35 -9.72 19.05 0.79
CA TYR A 35 -9.64 19.75 -0.50
C TYR A 35 -9.45 18.83 -1.71
N ARG A 36 -9.08 17.56 -1.48
CA ARG A 36 -8.87 16.55 -2.53
C ARG A 36 -10.05 15.59 -2.65
N ARG A 37 -10.90 15.51 -1.64
CA ARG A 37 -11.90 14.43 -1.48
C ARG A 37 -12.86 14.34 -2.65
N ASP A 38 -13.47 15.46 -3.03
CA ASP A 38 -14.43 15.48 -4.14
C ASP A 38 -13.77 15.16 -5.49
N HIS A 39 -12.53 15.63 -5.69
CA HIS A 39 -11.76 15.25 -6.87
C HIS A 39 -11.50 13.74 -6.91
N ARG A 40 -11.19 13.13 -5.77
CA ARG A 40 -10.98 11.69 -5.67
C ARG A 40 -12.27 10.88 -5.86
N ARG A 41 -13.41 11.39 -5.39
CA ARG A 41 -14.73 10.79 -5.67
C ARG A 41 -15.04 10.75 -7.15
N ASN A 42 -14.73 11.81 -7.88
CA ASN A 42 -14.88 11.83 -9.34
C ASN A 42 -13.97 10.83 -10.06
N GLU A 43 -12.81 10.51 -9.49
CA GLU A 43 -11.81 9.60 -10.07
C GLU A 43 -12.11 8.14 -9.76
N TYR A 44 -12.50 7.83 -8.52
CA TYR A 44 -12.64 6.45 -8.03
C TYR A 44 -14.10 6.00 -7.83
N GLY A 45 -15.02 6.93 -7.70
CA GLY A 45 -16.40 6.71 -7.30
C GLY A 45 -16.70 7.34 -5.94
N ASP A 46 -17.99 7.60 -5.67
CA ASP A 46 -18.45 8.26 -4.45
C ASP A 46 -18.88 7.22 -3.41
N GLU A 47 -18.11 7.10 -2.33
CA GLU A 47 -18.36 6.16 -1.23
C GLU A 47 -19.64 6.46 -0.44
N ARG A 48 -20.26 7.62 -0.67
CA ARG A 48 -21.53 8.00 -0.06
C ARG A 48 -22.73 7.34 -0.75
N ASP A 49 -22.58 6.95 -2.01
CA ASP A 49 -23.55 6.12 -2.71
C ASP A 49 -23.42 4.66 -2.24
N PRO A 50 -24.49 4.03 -1.74
CA PRO A 50 -24.42 2.67 -1.21
C PRO A 50 -23.98 1.61 -2.22
N ALA A 51 -24.37 1.72 -3.48
CA ALA A 51 -23.98 0.78 -4.52
C ALA A 51 -22.50 0.94 -4.89
N MET A 52 -22.04 2.19 -5.02
CA MET A 52 -20.64 2.50 -5.26
C MET A 52 -19.78 2.08 -4.06
N ARG A 53 -20.22 2.32 -2.83
CA ARG A 53 -19.52 1.86 -1.62
C ARG A 53 -19.32 0.34 -1.64
N ALA A 54 -20.38 -0.42 -1.92
CA ALA A 54 -20.28 -1.88 -2.00
C ALA A 54 -19.29 -2.33 -3.07
N PHE A 55 -19.25 -1.64 -4.22
CA PHE A 55 -18.26 -1.90 -5.27
C PHE A 55 -16.84 -1.59 -4.79
N LEU A 56 -16.60 -0.42 -4.19
CA LEU A 56 -15.29 -0.02 -3.66
C LEU A 56 -14.78 -0.98 -2.57
N GLU A 57 -15.67 -1.46 -1.69
CA GLU A 57 -15.37 -2.51 -0.72
C GLU A 57 -14.92 -3.79 -1.42
N SER A 58 -15.63 -4.21 -2.46
CA SER A 58 -15.36 -5.46 -3.17
C SER A 58 -14.03 -5.50 -3.90
N ILE A 59 -13.52 -4.34 -4.32
CA ILE A 59 -12.23 -4.21 -5.03
C ILE A 59 -11.08 -3.76 -4.12
N SER A 60 -11.34 -3.47 -2.85
CA SER A 60 -10.33 -2.98 -1.91
C SER A 60 -9.33 -4.10 -1.56
N PRO A 61 -8.03 -3.90 -1.82
CA PRO A 61 -7.02 -4.95 -1.59
C PRO A 61 -6.97 -5.46 -0.15
N LEU A 62 -7.27 -4.62 0.84
CA LEU A 62 -7.28 -4.97 2.25
C LEU A 62 -8.30 -6.10 2.55
N ASN A 63 -9.46 -6.07 1.89
CA ASN A 63 -10.49 -7.08 2.06
C ASN A 63 -10.13 -8.45 1.46
N HIS A 64 -9.03 -8.50 0.70
CA HIS A 64 -8.50 -9.70 0.04
C HIS A 64 -7.10 -10.08 0.53
N VAL A 65 -6.70 -9.63 1.72
CA VAL A 65 -5.36 -9.86 2.27
C VAL A 65 -4.99 -11.35 2.36
N ASP A 66 -5.97 -12.24 2.50
CA ASP A 66 -5.75 -13.68 2.52
C ASP A 66 -5.06 -14.19 1.24
N ARG A 67 -5.31 -13.55 0.11
CA ARG A 67 -4.73 -13.90 -1.19
C ARG A 67 -3.30 -13.37 -1.38
N MET A 68 -2.85 -12.45 -0.52
CA MET A 68 -1.50 -11.88 -0.56
C MET A 68 -0.52 -12.81 0.15
N THR A 69 0.00 -13.79 -0.56
CA THR A 69 0.83 -14.84 0.02
C THR A 69 2.34 -14.57 -0.02
N LYS A 70 2.77 -13.57 -0.79
CA LYS A 70 4.19 -13.29 -1.01
C LYS A 70 4.70 -12.18 -0.09
N PRO A 71 6.01 -12.14 0.18
CA PRO A 71 6.63 -11.07 0.95
C PRO A 71 6.30 -9.68 0.38
N MET A 72 6.13 -8.70 1.27
CA MET A 72 5.84 -7.32 0.86
C MET A 72 6.71 -6.32 1.62
N LEU A 73 7.20 -5.30 0.90
CA LEU A 73 7.78 -4.09 1.48
C LEU A 73 6.80 -2.94 1.25
N VAL A 74 6.37 -2.30 2.34
CA VAL A 74 5.48 -1.13 2.30
C VAL A 74 6.28 0.11 2.67
N ILE A 75 6.19 1.16 1.85
CA ILE A 75 6.92 2.41 2.01
C ILE A 75 5.93 3.57 2.02
N GLN A 76 5.98 4.42 3.05
CA GLN A 76 5.03 5.51 3.25
C GLN A 76 5.68 6.72 3.93
N GLY A 77 5.31 7.91 3.48
CA GLY A 77 5.58 9.16 4.20
C GLY A 77 4.42 9.50 5.14
N LYS A 78 4.70 9.82 6.39
CA LYS A 78 3.66 10.10 7.39
C LYS A 78 2.91 11.40 7.13
N ARG A 79 3.56 12.36 6.44
CA ARG A 79 2.98 13.65 6.06
C ARG A 79 2.43 13.66 4.64
N ASP A 80 2.03 12.50 4.13
CA ASP A 80 1.46 12.39 2.79
C ASP A 80 0.05 13.02 2.74
N PRO A 81 -0.15 14.12 1.98
CA PRO A 81 -1.45 14.78 1.87
C PRO A 81 -2.37 14.11 0.84
N ARG A 82 -1.89 13.11 0.11
CA ARG A 82 -2.63 12.45 -0.96
C ARG A 82 -3.19 11.11 -0.53
N VAL A 83 -2.33 10.29 0.08
CA VAL A 83 -2.70 8.97 0.60
C VAL A 83 -2.40 8.97 2.10
N PRO A 84 -3.41 8.90 2.96
CA PRO A 84 -3.23 8.84 4.40
C PRO A 84 -2.29 7.68 4.76
N TRP A 85 -1.32 7.93 5.64
CA TRP A 85 -0.37 6.90 6.08
C TRP A 85 -1.06 5.70 6.75
N THR A 86 -2.27 5.92 7.27
CA THR A 86 -3.13 4.89 7.85
C THR A 86 -3.50 3.78 6.85
N GLU A 87 -3.52 4.10 5.53
CA GLU A 87 -3.72 3.09 4.49
C GLU A 87 -2.60 2.04 4.49
N SER A 88 -1.36 2.49 4.62
CA SER A 88 -0.21 1.58 4.73
C SER A 88 -0.21 0.83 6.06
N GLU A 89 -0.56 1.50 7.17
CA GLU A 89 -0.57 0.90 8.50
C GLU A 89 -1.59 -0.23 8.61
N GLN A 90 -2.83 -0.02 8.15
CA GLN A 90 -3.86 -1.06 8.18
C GLN A 90 -3.49 -2.27 7.31
N MET A 91 -2.86 -2.06 6.15
CA MET A 91 -2.36 -3.14 5.30
C MET A 91 -1.27 -3.95 6.01
N VAL A 92 -0.29 -3.26 6.61
CA VAL A 92 0.80 -3.90 7.35
C VAL A 92 0.26 -4.71 8.54
N ALA A 93 -0.69 -4.14 9.29
CA ALA A 93 -1.33 -4.82 10.41
C ALA A 93 -2.06 -6.10 9.96
N ALA A 94 -2.84 -6.00 8.89
CA ALA A 94 -3.58 -7.14 8.34
C ALA A 94 -2.64 -8.25 7.83
N LEU A 95 -1.56 -7.89 7.13
CA LEU A 95 -0.56 -8.86 6.67
C LEU A 95 0.14 -9.56 7.84
N LYS A 96 0.53 -8.81 8.88
CA LYS A 96 1.14 -9.37 10.10
C LYS A 96 0.18 -10.33 10.81
N ALA A 97 -1.10 -9.96 10.94
CA ALA A 97 -2.12 -10.81 11.55
C ALA A 97 -2.32 -12.15 10.81
N LYS A 98 -2.03 -12.17 9.50
CA LYS A 98 -2.02 -13.39 8.67
C LYS A 98 -0.68 -14.11 8.66
N GLY A 99 0.29 -13.72 9.49
CA GLY A 99 1.62 -14.32 9.54
C GLY A 99 2.45 -14.10 8.26
N ARG A 100 2.12 -13.07 7.47
CA ARG A 100 2.85 -12.76 6.23
C ARG A 100 4.14 -12.01 6.53
N GLN A 101 5.16 -12.27 5.71
CA GLN A 101 6.41 -11.52 5.78
C GLN A 101 6.21 -10.12 5.20
N VAL A 102 6.23 -9.11 6.05
CA VAL A 102 6.06 -7.70 5.66
C VAL A 102 7.10 -6.81 6.32
N GLY A 103 7.80 -6.02 5.50
CA GLY A 103 8.62 -4.88 5.92
C GLY A 103 7.80 -3.60 5.84
N TYR A 104 7.96 -2.71 6.80
CA TYR A 104 7.30 -1.39 6.81
C TYR A 104 8.33 -0.29 7.02
N LEU A 105 8.41 0.63 6.07
CA LEU A 105 9.23 1.84 6.13
C LEU A 105 8.30 3.04 6.17
N LEU A 106 8.15 3.64 7.35
CA LEU A 106 7.42 4.88 7.57
C LEU A 106 8.42 6.01 7.82
N ALA A 107 8.45 7.02 6.95
CA ALA A 107 9.25 8.22 7.15
C ALA A 107 8.39 9.31 7.78
N GLU A 108 8.70 9.69 9.03
CA GLU A 108 7.92 10.61 9.86
C GLU A 108 7.81 12.03 9.26
N ASP A 109 8.79 12.43 8.49
CA ASP A 109 8.97 13.78 7.99
C ASP A 109 8.91 13.89 6.45
N GLU A 110 8.36 12.87 5.78
CA GLU A 110 8.17 12.82 4.33
C GLU A 110 6.69 12.83 3.93
N GLY A 111 6.45 13.31 2.72
CA GLY A 111 5.14 13.36 2.09
C GLY A 111 4.92 12.26 1.05
N HIS A 112 4.23 12.60 -0.04
CA HIS A 112 3.95 11.70 -1.17
C HIS A 112 5.19 11.50 -2.05
N GLY A 113 6.04 10.60 -1.62
CA GLY A 113 7.39 10.40 -2.15
C GLY A 113 8.45 11.11 -1.29
N PHE A 114 9.63 10.50 -1.19
CA PHE A 114 10.69 10.99 -0.33
C PHE A 114 11.54 12.00 -1.06
N LYS A 115 11.69 13.19 -0.46
CA LYS A 115 12.48 14.30 -1.01
C LYS A 115 13.79 14.51 -0.28
N LYS A 116 13.86 14.16 1.00
CA LYS A 116 15.08 14.25 1.78
C LYS A 116 16.04 13.15 1.34
N LYS A 117 17.25 13.54 0.97
CA LYS A 117 18.24 12.61 0.40
C LYS A 117 18.47 11.38 1.29
N GLY A 118 18.64 11.56 2.59
CA GLY A 118 18.87 10.44 3.51
C GLY A 118 17.71 9.43 3.54
N ASN A 119 16.46 9.93 3.53
CA ASN A 119 15.28 9.08 3.50
C ASN A 119 15.13 8.38 2.14
N ALA A 120 15.39 9.09 1.04
CA ALA A 120 15.33 8.53 -0.31
C ALA A 120 16.40 7.44 -0.51
N ASP A 121 17.63 7.69 -0.08
CA ASP A 121 18.73 6.71 -0.15
C ASP A 121 18.39 5.46 0.70
N PHE A 122 17.86 5.66 1.91
CA PHE A 122 17.45 4.53 2.76
C PHE A 122 16.34 3.70 2.12
N ALA A 123 15.30 4.34 1.58
CA ALA A 123 14.20 3.65 0.91
C ALA A 123 14.70 2.89 -0.33
N PHE A 124 15.62 3.47 -1.09
CA PHE A 124 16.26 2.81 -2.23
C PHE A 124 17.03 1.57 -1.79
N LEU A 125 17.90 1.69 -0.78
CA LEU A 125 18.70 0.57 -0.27
C LEU A 125 17.82 -0.53 0.35
N ALA A 126 16.76 -0.16 1.07
CA ALA A 126 15.79 -1.11 1.60
C ALA A 126 15.09 -1.89 0.46
N THR A 127 14.72 -1.18 -0.62
CA THR A 127 14.12 -1.80 -1.81
C THR A 127 15.10 -2.74 -2.50
N VAL A 128 16.36 -2.33 -2.69
CA VAL A 128 17.41 -3.19 -3.28
C VAL A 128 17.63 -4.42 -2.40
N GLY A 129 17.71 -4.26 -1.09
CA GLY A 129 17.86 -5.37 -0.14
C GLY A 129 16.70 -6.36 -0.20
N PHE A 130 15.47 -5.84 -0.29
CA PHE A 130 14.26 -6.65 -0.45
C PHE A 130 14.29 -7.45 -1.77
N VAL A 131 14.58 -6.79 -2.89
CA VAL A 131 14.68 -7.42 -4.21
C VAL A 131 15.77 -8.50 -4.22
N ARG A 132 16.95 -8.21 -3.70
CA ARG A 132 18.04 -9.21 -3.61
C ARG A 132 17.62 -10.43 -2.82
N ARG A 133 16.97 -10.25 -1.68
CA ARG A 133 16.52 -11.36 -0.82
C ARG A 133 15.47 -12.24 -1.47
N HIS A 134 14.53 -11.67 -2.21
CA HIS A 134 13.34 -12.39 -2.67
C HIS A 134 13.34 -12.75 -4.14
N LEU A 135 14.17 -12.08 -4.97
CA LEU A 135 14.27 -12.36 -6.40
C LEU A 135 15.60 -13.00 -6.81
N LEU A 136 16.70 -12.61 -6.14
CA LEU A 136 18.05 -12.99 -6.57
C LEU A 136 18.71 -14.03 -5.64
N ALA A 137 18.15 -14.24 -4.45
CA ALA A 137 18.60 -15.33 -3.60
C ALA A 137 18.24 -16.68 -4.26
N PRO A 138 19.13 -17.69 -4.21
CA PRO A 138 18.76 -19.01 -4.67
C PRO A 138 17.54 -19.50 -3.88
N PRO A 139 16.64 -20.30 -4.49
CA PRO A 139 15.54 -20.91 -3.77
C PRO A 139 16.09 -21.74 -2.60
N PRO A 140 15.36 -21.80 -1.47
CA PRO A 140 15.76 -22.58 -0.31
C PRO A 140 15.85 -24.08 -0.61
#